data_f8dea348b9a09db6b7172d7d4c7f1a25
#
_entry.id   f8dea348b9a09db6b7172d7d4c7f1a25
#
_cell.length_a   1.000
_cell.length_b   1.000
_cell.length_c   1.000
_cell.angle_alpha   90.00
_cell.angle_beta   90.00
_cell.angle_gamma   90.00
#
_symmetry.space_group_name_H-M   'P 1'
#
loop_
_entity.id
_entity.type
_entity.pdbx_description
1 polymer ?
#
loop_
_entity_poly.entity_id
_entity_poly.type
_entity_poly.pdbx_seq_one_letter_code
_entity_poly.pdbx_strand_id
1 'polypeptide(L)' 'MEFSLDSKVKEILKDPRACEVLDKFAPGSSKNPQMKLVGGLTLRKLASFPQAAYLQPHLEELDKALQALE' A
#
# COMPACT_ATOMS: atom_id res chain seq x y z
N MET A 1 -0.65 7.20 14.23
CA MET A 1 -1.33 7.38 12.94
C MET A 1 -1.78 6.03 12.42
N GLU A 2 -3.04 5.89 12.03
CA GLU A 2 -3.57 4.63 11.57
C GLU A 2 -3.35 4.44 10.09
N PHE A 3 -2.78 3.29 9.74
CA PHE A 3 -2.65 2.92 8.34
C PHE A 3 -3.78 1.95 7.97
N SER A 4 -4.34 2.13 6.78
CA SER A 4 -5.39 1.28 6.28
C SER A 4 -5.42 1.37 4.75
N LEU A 5 -6.40 0.73 4.13
CA LEU A 5 -6.57 0.85 2.69
C LEU A 5 -6.94 2.26 2.25
N ASP A 6 -7.45 3.06 3.18
CA ASP A 6 -7.82 4.44 2.89
C ASP A 6 -6.66 5.41 3.11
N SER A 7 -5.53 4.92 3.59
CA SER A 7 -4.32 5.74 3.69
C SER A 7 -3.74 6.00 2.31
N LYS A 8 -3.23 7.20 2.12
CA LYS A 8 -2.59 7.53 0.84
C LYS A 8 -1.27 6.80 0.70
N VAL A 9 -0.96 6.40 -0.52
CA VAL A 9 0.27 5.67 -0.81
C VAL A 9 1.50 6.43 -0.30
N LYS A 10 1.53 7.74 -0.50
CA LYS A 10 2.67 8.55 -0.05
C LYS A 10 2.89 8.48 1.47
N GLU A 11 1.81 8.37 2.23
CA GLU A 11 1.92 8.27 3.68
C GLU A 11 2.47 6.92 4.10
N ILE A 12 2.06 5.87 3.39
CA ILE A 12 2.58 4.53 3.65
C ILE A 12 4.07 4.46 3.32
N LEU A 13 4.47 5.07 2.22
CA LEU A 13 5.88 5.07 1.81
C LEU A 13 6.78 5.84 2.76
N LYS A 14 6.23 6.73 3.57
CA LYS A 14 7.01 7.48 4.54
C LYS A 14 7.36 6.66 5.79
N ASP A 15 6.62 5.60 6.07
CA ASP A 15 6.86 4.78 7.25
C ASP A 15 7.55 3.47 6.84
N PRO A 16 8.78 3.21 7.35
CA PRO A 16 9.50 1.99 6.98
C PRO A 16 8.74 0.71 7.29
N ARG A 17 7.96 0.69 8.37
CA ARG A 17 7.19 -0.50 8.73
C ARG A 17 6.06 -0.74 7.76
N ALA A 18 5.40 0.34 7.34
CA ALA A 18 4.33 0.23 6.35
C ALA A 18 4.90 -0.21 4.99
N CYS A 19 6.09 0.29 4.64
CA CYS A 19 6.77 -0.14 3.42
C CYS A 19 7.08 -1.64 3.46
N GLU A 20 7.52 -2.16 4.60
CA GLU A 20 7.78 -3.58 4.75
C GLU A 20 6.52 -4.41 4.53
N VAL A 21 5.41 -3.96 5.11
CA VAL A 21 4.13 -4.64 4.93
C VAL A 21 3.74 -4.66 3.45
N LEU A 22 3.85 -3.51 2.80
CA LEU A 22 3.50 -3.40 1.40
C LEU A 22 4.37 -4.32 0.54
N ASP A 23 5.68 -4.38 0.83
CA ASP A 23 6.61 -5.21 0.08
C ASP A 23 6.33 -6.71 0.26
N LYS A 24 5.73 -7.12 1.36
CA LYS A 24 5.36 -8.53 1.56
C LYS A 24 4.29 -8.96 0.56
N PHE A 25 3.37 -8.07 0.25
CA PHE A 25 2.27 -8.38 -0.67
C PHE A 25 2.60 -8.01 -2.12
N ALA A 26 3.50 -7.05 -2.29
CA ALA A 26 3.90 -6.56 -3.60
C ALA A 26 5.40 -6.27 -3.59
N PRO A 27 6.25 -7.29 -3.73
CA PRO A 27 7.71 -7.14 -3.62
C PRO A 27 8.25 -6.04 -4.52
N GLY A 28 9.06 -5.16 -3.93
CA GLY A 28 9.66 -4.06 -4.66
C GLY A 28 8.79 -2.84 -4.83
N SER A 29 7.55 -2.87 -4.35
CA SER A 29 6.61 -1.76 -4.52
C SER A 29 7.14 -0.46 -3.91
N SER A 30 7.71 -0.53 -2.71
CA SER A 30 8.18 0.67 -2.02
C SER A 30 9.31 1.36 -2.78
N LYS A 31 10.01 0.64 -3.65
CA LYS A 31 11.13 1.18 -4.44
C LYS A 31 10.73 1.51 -5.87
N ASN A 32 9.49 1.21 -6.24
CA ASN A 32 9.02 1.46 -7.60
C ASN A 32 8.72 2.95 -7.77
N PRO A 33 9.37 3.64 -8.74
CA PRO A 33 9.13 5.07 -8.95
C PRO A 33 7.68 5.39 -9.31
N GLN A 34 6.95 4.44 -9.90
CA GLN A 34 5.53 4.65 -10.21
C GLN A 34 4.69 4.86 -8.96
N MET A 35 5.13 4.33 -7.82
CA MET A 35 4.40 4.52 -6.57
C MET A 35 4.39 5.99 -6.15
N LYS A 36 5.42 6.74 -6.51
CA LYS A 36 5.46 8.17 -6.23
C LYS A 36 4.45 8.94 -7.05
N LEU A 37 4.20 8.47 -8.27
CA LEU A 37 3.24 9.12 -9.16
C LEU A 37 1.81 8.93 -8.65
N VAL A 38 1.54 7.84 -7.96
CA VAL A 38 0.21 7.56 -7.41
C VAL A 38 0.14 7.84 -5.91
N GLY A 39 1.10 8.60 -5.39
CA GLY A 39 1.16 8.87 -3.96
C GLY A 39 -0.06 9.59 -3.40
N GLY A 40 -0.77 10.34 -4.22
CA GLY A 40 -2.00 11.01 -3.81
C GLY A 40 -3.22 10.12 -3.75
N LEU A 41 -3.11 8.86 -4.21
CA LEU A 41 -4.21 7.92 -4.20
C LEU A 41 -4.15 7.04 -2.95
N THR A 42 -5.33 6.55 -2.53
CA THR A 42 -5.38 5.56 -1.45
C THR A 42 -4.99 4.19 -2.02
N LEU A 43 -4.62 3.26 -1.13
CA LEU A 43 -4.33 1.90 -1.56
C LEU A 43 -5.54 1.25 -2.21
N ARG A 44 -6.72 1.52 -1.68
CA ARG A 44 -7.96 1.00 -2.24
C ARG A 44 -8.14 1.47 -3.67
N LYS A 45 -7.89 2.74 -3.92
CA LYS A 45 -8.01 3.31 -5.26
C LYS A 45 -6.95 2.75 -6.19
N LEU A 46 -5.72 2.64 -5.70
CA LEU A 46 -4.63 2.09 -6.49
C LEU A 46 -4.94 0.65 -6.94
N ALA A 47 -5.46 -0.16 -6.04
CA ALA A 47 -5.77 -1.55 -6.34
C ALA A 47 -6.88 -1.70 -7.38
N SER A 48 -7.66 -0.64 -7.64
CA SER A 48 -8.69 -0.68 -8.66
C SER A 48 -8.13 -0.57 -10.09
N PHE A 49 -6.86 -0.19 -10.21
CA PHE A 49 -6.23 -0.10 -11.53
C PHE A 49 -5.78 -1.48 -12.01
N PRO A 50 -5.88 -1.75 -13.33
CA PRO A 50 -5.45 -3.04 -13.88
C PRO A 50 -3.98 -3.37 -13.56
N GLN A 51 -3.13 -2.35 -13.50
CA GLN A 51 -1.70 -2.53 -13.23
C GLN A 51 -1.42 -3.02 -11.82
N ALA A 52 -2.33 -2.75 -10.90
CA ALA A 52 -2.19 -3.16 -9.51
C ALA A 52 -3.28 -4.15 -9.09
N ALA A 53 -3.95 -4.79 -10.05
CA ALA A 53 -5.03 -5.72 -9.77
C ALA A 53 -4.57 -6.92 -8.93
N TYR A 54 -3.28 -7.24 -8.96
CA TYR A 54 -2.74 -8.34 -8.16
C TYR A 54 -2.87 -8.09 -6.66
N LEU A 55 -3.09 -6.85 -6.26
CA LEU A 55 -3.30 -6.52 -4.84
C LEU A 55 -4.71 -6.86 -4.37
N GLN A 56 -5.68 -6.96 -5.28
CA GLN A 56 -7.08 -7.15 -4.89
C GLN A 56 -7.32 -8.39 -4.01
N PRO A 57 -6.75 -9.56 -4.33
CA PRO A 57 -6.95 -10.73 -3.47
C PRO A 57 -6.36 -10.58 -2.08
N HIS A 58 -5.45 -9.63 -1.90
CA HIS A 58 -4.72 -9.43 -0.65
C HIS A 58 -5.13 -8.18 0.11
N LEU A 59 -6.12 -7.44 -0.40
CA LEU A 59 -6.50 -6.17 0.23
C LEU A 59 -6.89 -6.33 1.69
N GLU A 60 -7.66 -7.37 2.00
CA GLU A 60 -8.11 -7.58 3.37
C GLU A 60 -6.94 -7.88 4.29
N GLU A 61 -6.02 -8.73 3.85
CA GLU A 61 -4.84 -9.06 4.63
C GLU A 61 -3.92 -7.86 4.78
N LEU A 62 -3.76 -7.09 3.71
CA LEU A 62 -2.95 -5.89 3.71
C LEU A 62 -3.51 -4.87 4.71
N ASP A 63 -4.82 -4.69 4.72
CA ASP A 63 -5.47 -3.77 5.63
C ASP A 63 -5.22 -4.17 7.08
N LYS A 64 -5.38 -5.45 7.39
CA LYS A 64 -5.14 -5.95 8.75
C LYS A 64 -3.69 -5.76 9.16
N ALA A 65 -2.76 -6.03 8.25
CA ALA A 65 -1.34 -5.90 8.54
C ALA A 65 -0.96 -4.43 8.79
N LEU A 66 -1.53 -3.52 8.02
CA LEU A 66 -1.27 -2.10 8.21
C LEU A 66 -1.84 -1.60 9.53
N GLN A 67 -3.03 -2.05 9.89
CA GLN A 67 -3.65 -1.65 11.16
C GLN A 67 -2.88 -2.18 12.35
N ALA A 68 -2.22 -3.30 12.20
CA ALA A 68 -1.42 -3.91 13.27
C ALA A 68 -0.13 -3.14 13.56
N LEU A 69 0.24 -2.18 12.72
CA LEU A 69 1.45 -1.39 12.94
C LEU A 69 1.30 -0.35 14.04
N GLU A 70 0.12 -0.17 14.56
CA GLU A 70 -0.13 0.82 15.60
C GLU A 70 0.30 0.38 16.97
#